data_2516feb6deb48d26fe3fcf4875328e7b
#
_entry.id   2516feb6deb48d26fe3fcf4875328e7b
#
_cell.length_a   1.000
_cell.length_b   1.000
_cell.length_c   1.000
_cell.angle_alpha   90.00
_cell.angle_beta   90.00
_cell.angle_gamma   90.00
#
_symmetry.space_group_name_H-M   'P 1'
#
loop_
_entity.id
_entity.type
_entity.pdbx_description
1 polymer ?
#
loop_
_entity_poly.entity_id
_entity_poly.type
_entity_poly.pdbx_seq_one_letter_code
_entity_poly.pdbx_strand_id
1 'polypeptide(L)'
;MIIKNIAKNRTFTNVVLNADYVVAGGGLTGVCSAIAAAREGLRVVLIQDRPVLGGNASSEVRLWALGATSHMGNNNRWSREGGIIDEILVENVYRNKEGNPVLFDMVLMDKVLTEKNITLLLNTTLYKVDKSNDRNISSVTAINSQNGTEYSISGQMFADCTGDGTLGYLAGASFRMGAEDRTVYGEEFAPDKQEYGELLGHSILFYIKDIGKPVEYTAPNFALKDVETLIPKLQNPNYFNVNQLGCKYWWLEYGGRLDTILDTEEIKYELWKVVYGVWDYIKNSGKFPQAKTLTLEWVGLFPGKRESRRFNGLYTLTQQDVINQSIHYDAVAYGGWAIDLHPADGVYAGGNGCHQWHSKGVYQIPYRCYVTPDLDNLFVGGRIISSSHVANGTTRVMCTSALGGEVIGRAASICLSKGYKPIDLVDRDRIGLLQSLLVKNGNFIPGIAVAVEDNLADSAEISVSSVLELDDLPADGTWFGLDYPIAQLIPVNGKVPVVRMNVKADNATRLVMELRSSSKSE
;
A
#
# COMPACT_ATOMS: atom_id res chain seq x y z
N MET A 1 41.04 0.34 27.43
CA MET A 1 42.13 0.34 26.43
C MET A 1 41.64 1.14 25.24
N ILE A 2 42.33 2.19 24.84
CA ILE A 2 42.02 2.95 23.61
C ILE A 2 42.96 2.41 22.53
N ILE A 3 42.40 1.70 21.57
CA ILE A 3 43.16 1.23 20.41
C ILE A 3 43.00 2.30 19.33
N LYS A 4 44.09 2.95 18.93
CA LYS A 4 44.14 3.87 17.81
C LYS A 4 44.64 3.11 16.58
N ASN A 5 43.72 2.73 15.70
CA ASN A 5 44.06 2.25 14.36
C ASN A 5 43.94 3.42 13.39
N ILE A 6 45.01 3.74 12.70
CA ILE A 6 44.99 4.72 11.60
C ILE A 6 44.81 3.91 10.30
N ALA A 7 43.61 3.89 9.77
CA ALA A 7 43.33 3.33 8.45
C ALA A 7 43.29 4.46 7.41
N LYS A 8 43.94 4.27 6.26
CA LYS A 8 43.87 5.22 5.13
C LYS A 8 42.55 5.11 4.37
N ASN A 9 41.95 3.92 4.36
CA ASN A 9 40.71 3.62 3.69
C ASN A 9 39.75 2.86 4.63
N ARG A 10 38.44 3.08 4.48
CA ARG A 10 37.45 2.25 5.13
C ARG A 10 37.30 0.94 4.33
N THR A 11 37.63 -0.18 4.97
CA THR A 11 37.39 -1.52 4.41
C THR A 11 36.12 -2.10 4.97
N PHE A 12 35.41 -2.87 4.13
CA PHE A 12 34.20 -3.59 4.55
C PHE A 12 34.54 -5.04 4.89
N THR A 13 33.88 -5.55 5.94
CA THR A 13 33.94 -6.98 6.26
C THR A 13 32.98 -7.72 5.35
N ASN A 14 33.48 -8.69 4.60
CA ASN A 14 32.64 -9.50 3.72
C ASN A 14 31.98 -10.62 4.51
N VAL A 15 30.65 -10.74 4.37
CA VAL A 15 29.83 -11.81 4.94
C VAL A 15 29.10 -12.52 3.80
N VAL A 16 29.22 -13.82 3.72
CA VAL A 16 28.55 -14.66 2.73
C VAL A 16 27.35 -15.33 3.37
N LEU A 17 26.17 -15.18 2.77
CA LEU A 17 24.92 -15.80 3.17
C LEU A 17 24.35 -16.65 2.04
N ASN A 18 23.72 -17.77 2.40
CA ASN A 18 23.02 -18.63 1.47
C ASN A 18 21.57 -18.81 1.92
N ALA A 19 20.65 -18.50 1.04
CA ALA A 19 19.22 -18.60 1.29
C ALA A 19 18.52 -19.43 0.20
N ASP A 20 17.34 -19.93 0.52
CA ASP A 20 16.44 -20.49 -0.48
C ASP A 20 15.69 -19.34 -1.19
N TYR A 21 15.34 -18.30 -0.42
CA TYR A 21 14.61 -17.14 -0.91
C TYR A 21 15.19 -15.84 -0.37
N VAL A 22 15.47 -14.88 -1.26
CA VAL A 22 15.99 -13.55 -0.92
C VAL A 22 14.92 -12.51 -1.20
N VAL A 23 14.51 -11.78 -0.18
CA VAL A 23 13.52 -10.70 -0.27
C VAL A 23 14.22 -9.36 -0.12
N ALA A 24 14.23 -8.56 -1.16
CA ALA A 24 14.74 -7.19 -1.15
C ALA A 24 13.60 -6.21 -0.85
N GLY A 25 13.72 -5.47 0.26
CA GLY A 25 12.74 -4.50 0.75
C GLY A 25 11.86 -5.04 1.88
N GLY A 26 11.95 -4.39 3.05
CA GLY A 26 11.20 -4.73 4.27
C GLY A 26 9.95 -3.87 4.51
N GLY A 27 9.31 -3.34 3.43
CA GLY A 27 7.95 -2.80 3.51
C GLY A 27 6.94 -3.90 3.85
N LEU A 28 5.66 -3.56 4.05
CA LEU A 28 4.63 -4.56 4.41
C LEU A 28 4.60 -5.75 3.45
N THR A 29 4.80 -5.49 2.15
CA THR A 29 4.88 -6.54 1.12
C THR A 29 6.03 -7.51 1.38
N GLY A 30 7.23 -7.01 1.62
CA GLY A 30 8.40 -7.86 1.86
C GLY A 30 8.31 -8.59 3.20
N VAL A 31 7.76 -7.95 4.22
CA VAL A 31 7.48 -8.60 5.52
C VAL A 31 6.55 -9.79 5.33
N CYS A 32 5.39 -9.60 4.68
CA CYS A 32 4.45 -10.69 4.42
C CYS A 32 5.05 -11.78 3.54
N SER A 33 5.86 -11.41 2.54
CA SER A 33 6.55 -12.37 1.67
C SER A 33 7.57 -13.22 2.42
N ALA A 34 8.38 -12.58 3.26
CA ALA A 34 9.39 -13.29 4.06
C ALA A 34 8.74 -14.24 5.08
N ILE A 35 7.73 -13.79 5.81
CA ILE A 35 6.99 -14.61 6.78
C ILE A 35 6.33 -15.80 6.07
N ALA A 36 5.63 -15.55 4.95
CA ALA A 36 4.97 -16.62 4.19
C ALA A 36 5.95 -17.71 3.77
N ALA A 37 7.07 -17.34 3.17
CA ALA A 37 8.09 -18.27 2.73
C ALA A 37 8.76 -19.01 3.90
N ALA A 38 9.02 -18.32 5.00
CA ALA A 38 9.62 -18.92 6.21
C ALA A 38 8.69 -19.96 6.86
N ARG A 39 7.38 -19.69 6.90
CA ARG A 39 6.36 -20.64 7.42
C ARG A 39 6.20 -21.87 6.54
N GLU A 40 6.51 -21.76 5.25
CA GLU A 40 6.61 -22.92 4.34
C GLU A 40 7.97 -23.66 4.45
N GLY A 41 8.83 -23.28 5.40
CA GLY A 41 10.09 -23.95 5.69
C GLY A 41 11.31 -23.45 4.93
N LEU A 42 11.20 -22.39 4.12
CA LEU A 42 12.33 -21.82 3.39
C LEU A 42 13.25 -21.02 4.31
N ARG A 43 14.56 -21.07 4.04
CA ARG A 43 15.55 -20.16 4.63
C ARG A 43 15.49 -18.84 3.86
N VAL A 44 15.10 -17.77 4.55
CA VAL A 44 14.85 -16.47 3.96
C VAL A 44 15.89 -15.45 4.43
N VAL A 45 16.39 -14.63 3.51
CA VAL A 45 17.10 -13.39 3.86
C VAL A 45 16.22 -12.21 3.48
N LEU A 46 15.84 -11.40 4.47
CA LEU A 46 15.08 -10.16 4.28
C LEU A 46 16.02 -8.95 4.41
N ILE A 47 16.18 -8.20 3.32
CA ILE A 47 17.05 -7.03 3.24
C ILE A 47 16.21 -5.77 3.32
N GLN A 48 16.54 -4.86 4.24
CA GLN A 48 15.87 -3.57 4.39
C GLN A 48 16.90 -2.45 4.52
N ASP A 49 16.80 -1.43 3.67
CA ASP A 49 17.70 -0.28 3.64
C ASP A 49 17.46 0.74 4.76
N ARG A 50 16.36 0.59 5.51
CA ARG A 50 15.96 1.46 6.61
C ARG A 50 16.16 0.76 7.97
N PRO A 51 16.18 1.54 9.08
CA PRO A 51 16.34 0.99 10.43
C PRO A 51 15.13 0.23 10.95
N VAL A 52 13.98 0.39 10.31
CA VAL A 52 12.70 -0.22 10.71
C VAL A 52 12.02 -0.89 9.52
N LEU A 53 11.11 -1.82 9.81
CA LEU A 53 10.25 -2.47 8.84
C LEU A 53 8.98 -1.64 8.58
N GLY A 54 8.21 -2.02 7.54
CA GLY A 54 6.90 -1.42 7.25
C GLY A 54 6.88 -0.41 6.10
N GLY A 55 8.04 0.11 5.69
CA GLY A 55 8.13 1.07 4.58
C GLY A 55 7.28 2.33 4.85
N ASN A 56 6.32 2.64 3.99
CA ASN A 56 5.46 3.81 4.18
C ASN A 56 4.60 3.77 5.46
N ALA A 57 4.32 2.59 6.03
CA ALA A 57 3.58 2.46 7.28
C ALA A 57 4.46 2.60 8.53
N SER A 58 5.79 2.60 8.38
CA SER A 58 6.75 2.72 9.48
C SER A 58 6.66 4.08 10.19
N SER A 59 7.25 4.16 11.38
CA SER A 59 7.34 5.41 12.15
C SER A 59 8.11 6.52 11.43
N GLU A 60 8.91 6.20 10.40
CA GLU A 60 9.65 7.18 9.61
C GLU A 60 8.77 7.97 8.64
N VAL A 61 7.64 7.40 8.20
CA VAL A 61 6.74 7.99 7.20
C VAL A 61 5.34 8.22 7.78
N ARG A 62 4.85 7.27 8.59
CA ARG A 62 3.56 7.31 9.31
C ARG A 62 2.33 7.39 8.42
N LEU A 63 2.36 6.83 7.21
CA LEU A 63 1.16 6.65 6.41
C LEU A 63 0.32 5.50 6.98
N TRP A 64 -0.99 5.67 7.01
CA TRP A 64 -1.91 4.63 7.45
C TRP A 64 -1.85 3.42 6.52
N ALA A 65 -1.79 2.23 7.10
CA ALA A 65 -1.88 0.97 6.38
C ALA A 65 -3.33 0.76 5.92
N LEU A 66 -3.64 1.23 4.72
CA LEU A 66 -4.95 1.11 4.09
C LEU A 66 -4.94 -0.03 3.06
N GLY A 67 -6.13 -0.57 2.78
CA GLY A 67 -6.33 -1.70 1.88
C GLY A 67 -7.64 -1.66 1.12
N ALA A 68 -8.22 -2.83 0.88
CA ALA A 68 -9.45 -2.99 0.11
C ALA A 68 -10.67 -2.30 0.73
N THR A 69 -10.65 -2.04 2.05
CA THR A 69 -11.70 -1.27 2.72
C THR A 69 -11.76 0.15 2.18
N SER A 70 -12.84 0.48 1.47
CA SER A 70 -13.03 1.82 0.93
C SER A 70 -13.51 2.79 2.01
N HIS A 71 -12.88 3.97 2.08
CA HIS A 71 -13.26 5.06 2.96
C HIS A 71 -14.52 5.82 2.50
N MET A 72 -15.02 5.53 1.31
CA MET A 72 -16.12 6.28 0.68
C MET A 72 -17.51 5.77 1.02
N GLY A 73 -17.62 4.82 1.94
CA GLY A 73 -18.92 4.29 2.37
C GLY A 73 -19.66 3.46 1.33
N ASN A 74 -18.95 2.96 0.31
CA ASN A 74 -19.48 2.05 -0.69
C ASN A 74 -19.54 0.59 -0.17
N ASN A 75 -19.83 -0.37 -1.04
CA ASN A 75 -19.92 -1.78 -0.70
C ASN A 75 -18.62 -2.37 -0.15
N ASN A 76 -17.47 -1.75 -0.44
CA ASN A 76 -16.16 -2.21 0.00
C ASN A 76 -15.77 -1.79 1.42
N ARG A 77 -16.58 -1.00 2.12
CA ARG A 77 -16.23 -0.47 3.44
C ARG A 77 -15.91 -1.53 4.50
N TRP A 78 -16.34 -2.76 4.30
CA TRP A 78 -16.09 -3.90 5.19
C TRP A 78 -15.07 -4.89 4.62
N SER A 79 -14.61 -4.68 3.39
CA SER A 79 -13.60 -5.54 2.78
C SER A 79 -12.25 -5.33 3.44
N ARG A 80 -11.58 -6.42 3.76
CA ARG A 80 -10.27 -6.41 4.41
C ARG A 80 -9.46 -7.58 3.90
N GLU A 81 -8.20 -7.34 3.59
CA GLU A 81 -7.28 -8.38 3.19
C GLU A 81 -7.12 -9.41 4.31
N GLY A 82 -7.06 -10.70 3.95
CA GLY A 82 -6.84 -11.81 4.85
C GLY A 82 -5.36 -12.18 5.01
N GLY A 83 -5.10 -13.34 5.61
CA GLY A 83 -3.75 -13.89 5.73
C GLY A 83 -2.83 -13.13 6.69
N ILE A 84 -1.55 -13.07 6.35
CA ILE A 84 -0.50 -12.52 7.23
C ILE A 84 -0.72 -11.02 7.52
N ILE A 85 -1.18 -10.24 6.54
CA ILE A 85 -1.44 -8.82 6.80
C ILE A 85 -2.59 -8.62 7.79
N ASP A 86 -3.62 -9.44 7.74
CA ASP A 86 -4.70 -9.39 8.73
C ASP A 86 -4.21 -9.78 10.12
N GLU A 87 -3.39 -10.82 10.22
CA GLU A 87 -2.73 -11.22 11.47
C GLU A 87 -1.93 -10.05 12.08
N ILE A 88 -1.16 -9.32 11.26
CA ILE A 88 -0.39 -8.15 11.69
C ILE A 88 -1.32 -7.04 12.20
N LEU A 89 -2.40 -6.74 11.46
CA LEU A 89 -3.33 -5.67 11.83
C LEU A 89 -4.12 -5.99 13.09
N VAL A 90 -4.55 -7.24 13.27
CA VAL A 90 -5.23 -7.70 14.49
C VAL A 90 -4.29 -7.59 15.69
N GLU A 91 -3.05 -8.04 15.56
CA GLU A 91 -2.03 -7.92 16.60
C GLU A 91 -1.75 -6.46 16.93
N ASN A 92 -1.69 -5.59 15.92
CA ASN A 92 -1.52 -4.16 16.13
C ASN A 92 -2.68 -3.54 16.91
N VAL A 93 -3.92 -3.87 16.58
CA VAL A 93 -5.10 -3.38 17.35
C VAL A 93 -5.03 -3.85 18.79
N TYR A 94 -4.57 -5.06 19.05
CA TYR A 94 -4.45 -5.62 20.41
C TYR A 94 -3.35 -4.94 21.24
N ARG A 95 -2.15 -4.77 20.67
CA ARG A 95 -0.96 -4.23 21.37
C ARG A 95 -0.82 -2.73 21.29
N ASN A 96 -1.43 -2.08 20.30
CA ASN A 96 -1.26 -0.67 19.97
C ASN A 96 -2.59 0.07 19.87
N LYS A 97 -3.33 0.10 20.98
CA LYS A 97 -4.67 0.69 21.03
C LYS A 97 -4.71 2.18 20.70
N GLU A 98 -3.58 2.86 20.87
CA GLU A 98 -3.43 4.29 20.63
C GLU A 98 -3.10 4.61 19.15
N GLY A 99 -2.79 3.59 18.34
CA GLY A 99 -2.34 3.79 16.95
C GLY A 99 -0.96 4.44 16.85
N ASN A 100 -0.06 4.19 17.81
CA ASN A 100 1.29 4.74 17.83
C ASN A 100 2.16 4.08 16.75
N PRO A 101 2.74 4.85 15.80
CA PRO A 101 3.57 4.29 14.73
C PRO A 101 4.81 3.55 15.22
N VAL A 102 5.38 3.95 16.36
CA VAL A 102 6.55 3.27 16.96
C VAL A 102 6.18 1.88 17.48
N LEU A 103 4.98 1.74 18.05
CA LEU A 103 4.48 0.43 18.47
C LEU A 103 4.12 -0.45 17.27
N PHE A 104 3.73 0.13 16.14
CA PHE A 104 3.55 -0.63 14.91
C PHE A 104 4.87 -1.20 14.37
N ASP A 105 5.96 -0.41 14.41
CA ASP A 105 7.31 -0.91 14.07
C ASP A 105 7.69 -2.10 14.97
N MET A 106 7.38 -2.02 16.28
CA MET A 106 7.63 -3.11 17.23
C MET A 106 6.83 -4.37 16.86
N VAL A 107 5.55 -4.24 16.47
CA VAL A 107 4.72 -5.37 16.04
C VAL A 107 5.33 -6.04 14.82
N LEU A 108 5.73 -5.27 13.81
CA LEU A 108 6.36 -5.82 12.60
C LEU A 108 7.69 -6.52 12.90
N MET A 109 8.50 -5.91 13.76
CA MET A 109 9.78 -6.48 14.18
C MET A 109 9.59 -7.80 14.92
N ASP A 110 8.64 -7.85 15.86
CA ASP A 110 8.32 -9.07 16.62
C ASP A 110 7.84 -10.19 15.69
N LYS A 111 6.96 -9.89 14.75
CA LYS A 111 6.49 -10.87 13.75
C LYS A 111 7.61 -11.46 12.93
N VAL A 112 8.57 -10.65 12.49
CA VAL A 112 9.71 -11.14 11.68
C VAL A 112 10.73 -11.89 12.53
N LEU A 113 11.07 -11.40 13.72
CA LEU A 113 12.08 -12.02 14.58
C LEU A 113 11.63 -13.34 15.22
N THR A 114 10.32 -13.57 15.34
CA THR A 114 9.79 -14.85 15.82
C THR A 114 9.86 -15.97 14.77
N GLU A 115 10.00 -15.63 13.48
CA GLU A 115 10.19 -16.61 12.40
C GLU A 115 11.67 -17.03 12.33
N LYS A 116 11.99 -18.21 12.87
CA LYS A 116 13.38 -18.71 12.99
C LYS A 116 14.12 -18.87 11.66
N ASN A 117 13.38 -18.99 10.56
CA ASN A 117 13.94 -19.17 9.23
C ASN A 117 14.26 -17.84 8.52
N ILE A 118 14.03 -16.68 9.15
CA ILE A 118 14.34 -15.37 8.58
C ILE A 118 15.64 -14.84 9.16
N THR A 119 16.58 -14.50 8.27
CA THR A 119 17.72 -13.66 8.57
C THR A 119 17.38 -12.23 8.15
N LEU A 120 17.20 -11.33 9.11
CA LEU A 120 16.86 -9.92 8.87
C LEU A 120 18.11 -9.05 8.82
N LEU A 121 18.25 -8.27 7.75
CA LEU A 121 19.34 -7.30 7.56
C LEU A 121 18.75 -5.88 7.45
N LEU A 122 18.75 -5.13 8.54
CA LEU A 122 18.34 -3.71 8.57
C LEU A 122 19.50 -2.79 8.23
N ASN A 123 19.21 -1.55 7.83
CA ASN A 123 20.19 -0.55 7.37
C ASN A 123 21.12 -1.10 6.27
N THR A 124 20.60 -2.01 5.46
CA THR A 124 21.38 -2.76 4.49
C THR A 124 20.82 -2.51 3.09
N THR A 125 21.58 -1.80 2.27
CA THR A 125 21.19 -1.37 0.94
C THR A 125 21.74 -2.32 -0.12
N LEU A 126 20.84 -2.90 -0.91
CA LEU A 126 21.19 -3.70 -2.09
C LEU A 126 21.69 -2.76 -3.19
N TYR A 127 22.84 -3.06 -3.79
CA TYR A 127 23.43 -2.21 -4.81
C TYR A 127 23.99 -2.96 -6.03
N LYS A 128 24.10 -4.30 -5.97
CA LYS A 128 24.63 -5.11 -7.06
C LYS A 128 23.89 -6.43 -7.18
N VAL A 129 23.73 -6.90 -8.42
CA VAL A 129 23.15 -8.21 -8.75
C VAL A 129 24.13 -8.96 -9.66
N ASP A 130 24.40 -10.21 -9.34
CA ASP A 130 25.13 -11.14 -10.19
C ASP A 130 24.18 -12.18 -10.76
N LYS A 131 24.37 -12.58 -12.01
CA LYS A 131 23.54 -13.54 -12.73
C LYS A 131 24.38 -14.75 -13.16
N SER A 132 23.79 -15.94 -13.10
CA SER A 132 24.42 -17.15 -13.66
C SER A 132 24.25 -17.28 -15.17
N ASN A 133 23.22 -16.63 -15.72
CA ASN A 133 22.94 -16.45 -17.14
C ASN A 133 21.99 -15.25 -17.31
N ASP A 134 21.62 -14.91 -18.55
CA ASP A 134 20.79 -13.73 -18.83
C ASP A 134 19.44 -13.71 -18.10
N ARG A 135 18.92 -14.85 -17.66
CA ARG A 135 17.59 -15.01 -17.08
C ARG A 135 17.58 -15.39 -15.61
N ASN A 136 18.73 -15.72 -15.01
CA ASN A 136 18.74 -16.21 -13.62
C ASN A 136 19.70 -15.39 -12.75
N ILE A 137 19.16 -14.82 -11.69
CA ILE A 137 19.92 -14.18 -10.61
C ILE A 137 20.59 -15.28 -9.80
N SER A 138 21.88 -15.14 -9.53
CA SER A 138 22.66 -16.05 -8.69
C SER A 138 22.87 -15.50 -7.28
N SER A 139 23.15 -14.21 -7.17
CA SER A 139 23.38 -13.53 -5.90
C SER A 139 23.10 -12.05 -5.98
N VAL A 140 22.95 -11.45 -4.82
CA VAL A 140 22.89 -9.99 -4.64
C VAL A 140 23.97 -9.55 -3.67
N THR A 141 24.48 -8.34 -3.88
CA THR A 141 25.40 -7.70 -2.92
C THR A 141 24.72 -6.52 -2.26
N ALA A 142 24.82 -6.47 -0.94
CA ALA A 142 24.24 -5.41 -0.13
C ALA A 142 25.24 -4.89 0.91
N ILE A 143 25.11 -3.61 1.25
CA ILE A 143 26.04 -2.94 2.17
C ILE A 143 25.30 -2.35 3.38
N ASN A 144 25.84 -2.60 4.57
CA ASN A 144 25.50 -1.85 5.76
C ASN A 144 26.63 -0.86 6.08
N SER A 145 26.38 0.41 5.80
CA SER A 145 27.37 1.47 5.97
C SER A 145 27.66 1.80 7.43
N GLN A 146 26.78 1.46 8.36
CA GLN A 146 26.95 1.77 9.78
C GLN A 146 28.01 0.88 10.44
N ASN A 147 27.94 -0.43 10.22
CA ASN A 147 28.87 -1.39 10.78
C ASN A 147 30.04 -1.77 9.85
N GLY A 148 30.01 -1.28 8.59
CA GLY A 148 31.05 -1.58 7.61
C GLY A 148 31.03 -3.03 7.12
N THR A 149 29.84 -3.61 6.93
CA THR A 149 29.68 -4.96 6.43
C THR A 149 29.13 -4.94 5.01
N GLU A 150 29.73 -5.74 4.14
CA GLU A 150 29.24 -6.08 2.81
C GLU A 150 28.74 -7.52 2.82
N TYR A 151 27.50 -7.73 2.38
CA TYR A 151 26.87 -9.04 2.33
C TYR A 151 26.81 -9.52 0.88
N SER A 152 27.37 -10.69 0.62
CA SER A 152 27.15 -11.45 -0.63
C SER A 152 26.10 -12.54 -0.36
N ILE A 153 24.93 -12.41 -0.95
CA ILE A 153 23.76 -13.25 -0.61
C ILE A 153 23.36 -14.04 -1.84
N SER A 154 23.61 -15.35 -1.83
CA SER A 154 23.13 -16.26 -2.87
C SER A 154 21.73 -16.77 -2.53
N GLY A 155 20.92 -16.97 -3.58
CA GLY A 155 19.55 -17.46 -3.46
C GLY A 155 19.13 -18.30 -4.65
N GLN A 156 18.10 -19.12 -4.45
CA GLN A 156 17.46 -19.87 -5.53
C GLN A 156 16.32 -19.07 -6.17
N MET A 157 15.51 -18.39 -5.32
CA MET A 157 14.44 -17.48 -5.73
C MET A 157 14.65 -16.11 -5.09
N PHE A 158 14.16 -15.08 -5.75
CA PHE A 158 14.30 -13.68 -5.37
C PHE A 158 12.96 -12.96 -5.45
N ALA A 159 12.76 -11.95 -4.59
CA ALA A 159 11.63 -11.02 -4.69
C ALA A 159 12.10 -9.58 -4.61
N ASP A 160 11.64 -8.77 -5.53
CA ASP A 160 11.74 -7.31 -5.43
C ASP A 160 10.51 -6.75 -4.73
N CYS A 161 10.70 -6.32 -3.49
CA CYS A 161 9.74 -5.61 -2.65
C CYS A 161 10.28 -4.23 -2.22
N THR A 162 11.29 -3.70 -2.94
CA THR A 162 11.98 -2.44 -2.61
C THR A 162 11.09 -1.22 -2.76
N GLY A 163 9.97 -1.36 -3.42
CA GLY A 163 9.04 -0.27 -3.73
C GLY A 163 9.48 0.59 -4.92
N ASP A 164 10.76 0.70 -5.19
CA ASP A 164 11.30 1.40 -6.37
C ASP A 164 11.81 0.44 -7.47
N GLY A 165 11.70 -0.89 -7.24
CA GLY A 165 12.11 -1.88 -8.22
C GLY A 165 13.63 -1.97 -8.38
N THR A 166 14.37 -1.85 -7.28
CA THR A 166 15.84 -1.80 -7.33
C THR A 166 16.45 -3.12 -7.78
N LEU A 167 15.97 -4.24 -7.23
CA LEU A 167 16.50 -5.57 -7.57
C LEU A 167 16.21 -5.93 -9.03
N GLY A 168 14.96 -5.78 -9.47
CA GLY A 168 14.56 -6.08 -10.83
C GLY A 168 15.26 -5.18 -11.87
N TYR A 169 15.41 -3.89 -11.55
CA TYR A 169 16.16 -2.94 -12.37
C TYR A 169 17.62 -3.37 -12.55
N LEU A 170 18.32 -3.69 -11.46
CA LEU A 170 19.71 -4.14 -11.52
C LEU A 170 19.86 -5.49 -12.22
N ALA A 171 18.84 -6.34 -12.15
CA ALA A 171 18.81 -7.63 -12.85
C ALA A 171 18.46 -7.51 -14.34
N GLY A 172 17.98 -6.34 -14.79
CA GLY A 172 17.63 -6.08 -16.19
C GLY A 172 16.19 -6.43 -16.56
N ALA A 173 15.27 -6.49 -15.58
CA ALA A 173 13.85 -6.65 -15.86
C ALA A 173 13.27 -5.38 -16.52
N SER A 174 12.41 -5.55 -17.51
CA SER A 174 11.75 -4.46 -18.22
C SER A 174 10.66 -3.81 -17.37
N PHE A 175 10.56 -2.49 -17.44
CA PHE A 175 9.62 -1.70 -16.66
C PHE A 175 9.11 -0.49 -17.46
N ARG A 176 8.08 0.15 -16.94
CA ARG A 176 7.60 1.47 -17.35
C ARG A 176 7.54 2.40 -16.14
N MET A 177 7.52 3.69 -16.42
CA MET A 177 7.48 4.75 -15.41
C MET A 177 6.67 5.93 -15.99
N GLY A 178 5.80 6.52 -15.16
CA GLY A 178 4.88 7.57 -15.59
C GLY A 178 3.58 7.05 -16.22
N ALA A 179 2.64 7.96 -16.44
CA ALA A 179 1.33 7.66 -16.99
C ALA A 179 1.43 7.25 -18.48
N GLU A 180 0.77 6.17 -18.83
CA GLU A 180 0.56 5.78 -20.22
C GLU A 180 -0.49 6.68 -20.88
N ASP A 181 -0.32 6.94 -22.17
CA ASP A 181 -1.32 7.62 -22.98
C ASP A 181 -2.62 6.79 -23.03
N ARG A 182 -3.76 7.49 -23.06
CA ARG A 182 -5.09 6.88 -23.12
C ARG A 182 -5.24 5.82 -24.20
N THR A 183 -4.56 5.97 -25.34
CA THR A 183 -4.65 5.04 -26.48
C THR A 183 -3.98 3.69 -26.21
N VAL A 184 -3.09 3.60 -25.21
CA VAL A 184 -2.36 2.35 -24.90
C VAL A 184 -3.29 1.27 -24.34
N TYR A 185 -4.17 1.64 -23.40
CA TYR A 185 -5.11 0.71 -22.76
C TYR A 185 -6.58 1.13 -22.89
N GLY A 186 -6.88 2.27 -23.51
CA GLY A 186 -8.26 2.78 -23.61
C GLY A 186 -8.84 3.24 -22.26
N GLU A 187 -8.00 3.65 -21.33
CA GLU A 187 -8.41 4.04 -19.99
C GLU A 187 -8.94 5.48 -19.95
N GLU A 188 -10.12 5.68 -19.36
CA GLU A 188 -10.73 7.02 -19.28
C GLU A 188 -9.98 7.98 -18.37
N PHE A 189 -9.31 7.48 -17.32
CA PHE A 189 -8.52 8.30 -16.39
C PHE A 189 -7.09 8.55 -16.89
N ALA A 190 -6.65 7.85 -17.92
CA ALA A 190 -5.35 8.12 -18.51
C ALA A 190 -5.34 9.48 -19.24
N PRO A 191 -4.22 10.19 -19.28
CA PRO A 191 -4.08 11.43 -20.03
C PRO A 191 -4.20 11.20 -21.54
N ASP A 192 -4.48 12.28 -22.31
CA ASP A 192 -4.55 12.19 -23.77
C ASP A 192 -3.16 12.05 -24.43
N LYS A 193 -2.13 12.46 -23.71
CA LYS A 193 -0.72 12.36 -24.14
C LYS A 193 0.11 11.83 -23.00
N GLN A 194 1.01 10.91 -23.32
CA GLN A 194 2.00 10.44 -22.35
C GLN A 194 2.95 11.60 -22.01
N GLU A 195 3.00 11.95 -20.73
CA GLU A 195 3.99 12.86 -20.18
C GLU A 195 4.80 12.11 -19.12
N TYR A 196 6.12 12.11 -19.26
CA TYR A 196 7.01 11.48 -18.28
C TYR A 196 6.81 12.03 -16.87
N GLY A 197 6.50 13.31 -16.72
CA GLY A 197 6.25 13.96 -15.46
C GLY A 197 4.92 13.62 -14.78
N GLU A 198 4.08 12.77 -15.37
CA GLU A 198 2.80 12.37 -14.76
C GLU A 198 2.95 11.14 -13.88
N LEU A 199 3.67 11.29 -12.79
CA LEU A 199 3.79 10.33 -11.69
C LEU A 199 2.98 10.80 -10.49
N LEU A 200 2.69 9.88 -9.58
CA LEU A 200 2.12 10.22 -8.29
C LEU A 200 3.24 10.70 -7.35
N GLY A 201 3.22 11.97 -6.99
CA GLY A 201 4.23 12.60 -6.15
C GLY A 201 4.36 12.01 -4.75
N HIS A 202 5.44 12.34 -4.06
CA HIS A 202 5.69 11.93 -2.68
C HIS A 202 5.00 12.86 -1.69
N SER A 203 4.76 12.39 -0.45
CA SER A 203 4.28 13.22 0.66
C SER A 203 5.24 13.21 1.83
N ILE A 204 5.33 14.34 2.54
CA ILE A 204 5.87 14.39 3.90
C ILE A 204 4.77 14.87 4.83
N LEU A 205 4.54 14.10 5.89
CA LEU A 205 3.55 14.37 6.91
C LEU A 205 4.17 15.04 8.12
N PHE A 206 3.38 15.74 8.92
CA PHE A 206 3.80 16.26 10.21
C PHE A 206 2.72 16.04 11.28
N TYR A 207 3.15 15.96 12.52
CA TYR A 207 2.29 15.85 13.70
C TYR A 207 2.46 17.06 14.57
N ILE A 208 1.35 17.49 15.16
CA ILE A 208 1.29 18.60 16.10
C ILE A 208 0.91 18.09 17.49
N LYS A 209 1.31 18.85 18.50
CA LYS A 209 1.00 18.59 19.90
C LYS A 209 0.54 19.87 20.57
N ASP A 210 -0.54 19.81 21.33
CA ASP A 210 -0.94 20.88 22.24
C ASP A 210 -0.19 20.72 23.56
N ILE A 211 0.59 21.74 23.93
CA ILE A 211 1.35 21.76 25.19
C ILE A 211 0.66 22.55 26.29
N GLY A 212 -0.58 23.04 26.08
CA GLY A 212 -1.41 23.71 27.06
C GLY A 212 -0.94 25.11 27.49
N LYS A 213 0.16 25.62 26.89
CA LYS A 213 0.71 26.96 27.16
C LYS A 213 1.21 27.58 25.85
N PRO A 214 1.22 28.93 25.76
CA PRO A 214 1.75 29.61 24.58
C PRO A 214 3.18 29.18 24.25
N VAL A 215 3.44 28.93 22.96
CA VAL A 215 4.75 28.63 22.42
C VAL A 215 4.97 29.41 21.13
N GLU A 216 6.09 30.09 21.04
CA GLU A 216 6.50 30.82 19.84
C GLU A 216 7.15 29.88 18.82
N TYR A 217 7.10 30.26 17.56
CA TYR A 217 7.75 29.55 16.48
C TYR A 217 8.52 30.55 15.61
N THR A 218 9.75 30.22 15.32
CA THR A 218 10.57 30.94 14.34
C THR A 218 10.85 30.02 13.17
N ALA A 219 10.37 30.38 11.99
CA ALA A 219 10.58 29.59 10.78
C ALA A 219 12.06 29.53 10.40
N PRO A 220 12.55 28.38 9.93
CA PRO A 220 13.89 28.29 9.35
C PRO A 220 13.96 29.12 8.05
N ASN A 221 15.16 29.59 7.71
CA ASN A 221 15.35 30.44 6.52
C ASN A 221 14.94 29.75 5.21
N PHE A 222 15.01 28.41 5.16
CA PHE A 222 14.62 27.62 3.99
C PHE A 222 13.10 27.38 3.89
N ALA A 223 12.30 27.74 4.90
CA ALA A 223 10.84 27.56 4.85
C ALA A 223 10.25 28.32 3.66
N LEU A 224 9.30 27.69 2.97
CA LEU A 224 8.60 28.31 1.85
C LEU A 224 7.91 29.59 2.31
N LYS A 225 8.11 30.68 1.57
CA LYS A 225 7.45 31.98 1.80
C LYS A 225 6.19 32.05 0.96
N ASP A 226 5.31 32.99 1.30
CA ASP A 226 4.08 33.29 0.56
C ASP A 226 3.18 32.07 0.29
N VAL A 227 3.17 31.11 1.24
CA VAL A 227 2.45 29.82 1.10
C VAL A 227 0.96 30.02 0.79
N GLU A 228 0.35 31.08 1.29
CA GLU A 228 -1.06 31.39 1.05
C GLU A 228 -1.36 31.68 -0.43
N THR A 229 -0.40 32.26 -1.14
CA THR A 229 -0.49 32.52 -2.58
C THR A 229 -0.10 31.31 -3.41
N LEU A 230 0.94 30.58 -2.95
CA LEU A 230 1.54 29.49 -3.71
C LEU A 230 0.78 28.16 -3.56
N ILE A 231 0.04 27.97 -2.46
CA ILE A 231 -0.65 26.72 -2.14
C ILE A 231 -2.17 26.92 -2.15
N PRO A 232 -2.85 26.68 -3.28
CA PRO A 232 -4.29 26.95 -3.41
C PRO A 232 -5.15 26.18 -2.40
N LYS A 233 -4.73 24.97 -1.98
CA LYS A 233 -5.46 24.12 -1.04
C LYS A 233 -5.57 24.70 0.38
N LEU A 234 -4.73 25.65 0.76
CA LEU A 234 -4.83 26.35 2.05
C LEU A 234 -6.09 27.24 2.14
N GLN A 235 -6.67 27.62 1.00
CA GLN A 235 -7.91 28.39 0.94
C GLN A 235 -9.18 27.52 0.99
N ASN A 236 -9.02 26.20 0.92
CA ASN A 236 -10.15 25.28 0.88
C ASN A 236 -10.32 24.55 2.23
N PRO A 237 -11.42 24.80 2.99
CA PRO A 237 -11.64 24.19 4.30
C PRO A 237 -11.81 22.66 4.26
N ASN A 238 -12.08 22.08 3.08
CA ASN A 238 -12.14 20.63 2.91
C ASN A 238 -10.75 19.97 2.96
N TYR A 239 -9.69 20.72 2.63
CA TYR A 239 -8.30 20.24 2.64
C TYR A 239 -7.51 20.75 3.83
N PHE A 240 -7.77 21.97 4.28
CA PHE A 240 -6.96 22.60 5.31
C PHE A 240 -7.78 22.89 6.56
N ASN A 241 -7.38 22.26 7.66
CA ASN A 241 -7.89 22.52 8.99
C ASN A 241 -6.74 22.38 10.00
N VAL A 242 -6.43 23.45 10.70
CA VAL A 242 -5.31 23.54 11.66
C VAL A 242 -5.39 22.54 12.82
N ASN A 243 -6.57 21.98 13.11
CA ASN A 243 -6.75 20.94 14.12
C ASN A 243 -6.47 19.52 13.59
N GLN A 244 -6.24 19.36 12.29
CA GLN A 244 -5.85 18.10 11.68
C GLN A 244 -4.35 17.87 11.78
N LEU A 245 -3.92 16.60 11.62
CA LEU A 245 -2.50 16.20 11.69
C LEU A 245 -2.25 14.92 10.90
N GLY A 246 -0.99 14.65 10.65
CA GLY A 246 -0.54 13.41 10.03
C GLY A 246 -1.15 13.17 8.66
N CYS A 247 -1.77 12.00 8.47
CA CYS A 247 -2.34 11.59 7.18
C CYS A 247 -3.46 12.50 6.65
N LYS A 248 -4.02 13.39 7.47
CA LYS A 248 -4.99 14.39 7.00
C LYS A 248 -4.38 15.42 6.06
N TYR A 249 -3.06 15.59 6.12
CA TYR A 249 -2.28 16.43 5.21
C TYR A 249 -1.66 15.65 4.05
N TRP A 250 -2.27 14.55 3.61
CA TRP A 250 -1.82 13.72 2.50
C TRP A 250 -1.59 14.49 1.19
N TRP A 251 -2.27 15.61 1.00
CA TRP A 251 -2.16 16.51 -0.15
C TRP A 251 -0.91 17.42 -0.13
N LEU A 252 -0.10 17.39 0.95
CA LEU A 252 1.25 17.96 0.96
C LEU A 252 2.17 17.03 0.19
N GLU A 253 2.16 17.14 -1.11
CA GLU A 253 2.85 16.26 -2.02
C GLU A 253 3.58 17.03 -3.11
N TYR A 254 4.67 16.44 -3.62
CA TYR A 254 5.51 17.04 -4.65
C TYR A 254 6.28 15.97 -5.43
N GLY A 255 6.74 16.32 -6.65
CA GLY A 255 7.65 15.52 -7.43
C GLY A 255 6.99 14.62 -8.48
N GLY A 256 5.68 14.79 -8.77
CA GLY A 256 5.04 14.03 -9.85
C GLY A 256 5.58 14.36 -11.25
N ARG A 257 6.30 15.48 -11.40
CA ARG A 257 6.99 15.86 -12.64
C ARG A 257 8.50 15.67 -12.59
N LEU A 258 8.99 14.98 -11.57
CA LEU A 258 10.41 14.66 -11.39
C LEU A 258 10.62 13.15 -11.44
N ASP A 259 11.87 12.70 -11.56
CA ASP A 259 12.19 11.31 -11.36
C ASP A 259 12.05 10.95 -9.88
N THR A 260 10.96 10.24 -9.53
CA THR A 260 10.62 9.89 -8.15
C THR A 260 11.65 8.99 -7.46
N ILE A 261 12.68 8.53 -8.17
CA ILE A 261 13.79 7.74 -7.66
C ILE A 261 15.06 8.57 -7.57
N LEU A 262 15.49 9.15 -8.69
CA LEU A 262 16.76 9.88 -8.76
C LEU A 262 16.68 11.23 -8.02
N ASP A 263 15.55 11.92 -8.12
CA ASP A 263 15.35 13.25 -7.51
C ASP A 263 14.72 13.16 -6.11
N THR A 264 14.72 11.99 -5.48
CA THR A 264 14.02 11.77 -4.19
C THR A 264 14.50 12.71 -3.07
N GLU A 265 15.79 13.07 -3.06
CA GLU A 265 16.34 14.01 -2.08
C GLU A 265 15.88 15.45 -2.37
N GLU A 266 15.85 15.86 -3.62
CA GLU A 266 15.32 17.17 -4.03
C GLU A 266 13.83 17.28 -3.66
N ILE A 267 13.05 16.25 -3.97
CA ILE A 267 11.63 16.17 -3.60
C ILE A 267 11.45 16.30 -2.07
N LYS A 268 12.28 15.61 -1.29
CA LYS A 268 12.26 15.69 0.18
C LYS A 268 12.53 17.11 0.69
N TYR A 269 13.55 17.77 0.15
CA TYR A 269 13.89 19.13 0.55
C TYR A 269 12.77 20.12 0.20
N GLU A 270 12.15 19.99 -0.97
CA GLU A 270 11.01 20.82 -1.34
C GLU A 270 9.82 20.60 -0.41
N LEU A 271 9.50 19.34 -0.08
CA LEU A 271 8.44 19.03 0.88
C LEU A 271 8.74 19.57 2.29
N TRP A 272 10.00 19.57 2.73
CA TRP A 272 10.36 20.21 3.99
C TRP A 272 10.15 21.73 3.95
N LYS A 273 10.52 22.42 2.86
CA LYS A 273 10.22 23.84 2.69
C LYS A 273 8.73 24.11 2.83
N VAL A 274 7.91 23.29 2.16
CA VAL A 274 6.45 23.39 2.21
C VAL A 274 5.93 23.17 3.63
N VAL A 275 6.32 22.10 4.30
CA VAL A 275 5.85 21.76 5.67
C VAL A 275 6.19 22.89 6.65
N TYR A 276 7.44 23.36 6.65
CA TYR A 276 7.85 24.43 7.56
C TYR A 276 7.24 25.79 7.19
N GLY A 277 6.96 26.05 5.92
CA GLY A 277 6.24 27.24 5.47
C GLY A 277 4.76 27.22 5.87
N VAL A 278 4.08 26.08 5.69
CA VAL A 278 2.69 25.88 6.14
C VAL A 278 2.60 26.00 7.67
N TRP A 279 3.57 25.46 8.39
CA TRP A 279 3.62 25.61 9.84
C TRP A 279 3.85 27.07 10.29
N ASP A 280 4.69 27.83 9.58
CA ASP A 280 4.89 29.25 9.79
C ASP A 280 3.58 30.05 9.58
N TYR A 281 2.87 29.72 8.51
CA TYR A 281 1.56 30.30 8.24
C TYR A 281 0.55 30.01 9.36
N ILE A 282 0.50 28.78 9.86
CA ILE A 282 -0.36 28.42 10.98
C ILE A 282 0.00 29.21 12.24
N LYS A 283 1.26 29.34 12.55
CA LYS A 283 1.73 29.95 13.81
C LYS A 283 1.76 31.48 13.77
N ASN A 284 2.16 32.07 12.66
CA ASN A 284 2.58 33.48 12.61
C ASN A 284 1.69 34.38 11.74
N SER A 285 0.74 33.82 10.95
CA SER A 285 -0.16 34.64 10.12
C SER A 285 -1.19 35.46 10.94
N GLY A 286 -1.39 35.12 12.21
CA GLY A 286 -2.46 35.71 13.04
C GLY A 286 -3.86 35.17 12.76
N LYS A 287 -4.04 34.29 11.76
CA LYS A 287 -5.34 33.72 11.35
C LYS A 287 -5.84 32.60 12.23
N PHE A 288 -4.96 31.97 13.02
CA PHE A 288 -5.24 30.75 13.78
C PHE A 288 -4.93 30.92 15.27
N PRO A 289 -5.75 31.66 16.04
CA PRO A 289 -5.51 31.89 17.47
C PRO A 289 -5.45 30.60 18.29
N GLN A 290 -6.14 29.53 17.86
CA GLN A 290 -6.09 28.20 18.49
C GLN A 290 -4.71 27.54 18.36
N ALA A 291 -3.89 27.94 17.40
CA ALA A 291 -2.53 27.41 17.23
C ALA A 291 -1.52 27.94 18.25
N LYS A 292 -1.93 28.88 19.14
CA LYS A 292 -1.02 29.50 20.10
C LYS A 292 -0.31 28.50 21.01
N THR A 293 -0.99 27.42 21.41
CA THR A 293 -0.45 26.38 22.29
C THR A 293 0.10 25.18 21.54
N LEU A 294 -0.05 25.15 20.20
CA LEU A 294 0.39 24.03 19.37
C LEU A 294 1.88 24.15 19.04
N THR A 295 2.56 23.00 19.01
CA THR A 295 3.94 22.85 18.54
C THR A 295 4.06 21.66 17.60
N LEU A 296 5.10 21.66 16.75
CA LEU A 296 5.46 20.45 15.98
C LEU A 296 5.98 19.38 16.92
N GLU A 297 5.40 18.19 16.86
CA GLU A 297 5.88 17.01 17.55
C GLU A 297 6.83 16.20 16.67
N TRP A 298 6.50 16.10 15.39
CA TRP A 298 7.25 15.29 14.44
C TRP A 298 7.03 15.81 13.01
N VAL A 299 8.08 15.72 12.19
CA VAL A 299 8.05 15.93 10.74
C VAL A 299 8.69 14.72 10.08
N GLY A 300 8.10 14.22 9.01
CA GLY A 300 8.61 13.07 8.27
C GLY A 300 10.06 13.27 7.82
N LEU A 301 10.89 12.27 8.08
CA LEU A 301 12.31 12.28 7.71
C LEU A 301 12.55 11.64 6.35
N PHE A 302 11.61 10.82 5.91
CA PHE A 302 11.62 10.13 4.63
C PHE A 302 10.27 10.35 3.93
N PRO A 303 10.26 10.64 2.62
CA PRO A 303 9.01 10.89 1.92
C PRO A 303 8.24 9.59 1.70
N GLY A 304 6.92 9.64 1.90
CA GLY A 304 6.01 8.57 1.53
C GLY A 304 5.84 8.52 0.02
N LYS A 305 6.37 7.46 -0.59
CA LYS A 305 6.39 7.28 -2.04
C LYS A 305 5.11 6.60 -2.53
N ARG A 306 4.54 7.08 -3.65
CA ARG A 306 3.34 6.49 -4.27
C ARG A 306 3.64 5.70 -5.52
N GLU A 307 4.46 6.22 -6.41
CA GLU A 307 4.75 5.62 -7.70
C GLU A 307 6.22 5.77 -8.07
N SER A 308 6.74 4.77 -8.77
CA SER A 308 8.04 4.74 -9.39
C SER A 308 8.01 3.77 -10.57
N ARG A 309 8.94 2.82 -10.68
CA ARG A 309 8.91 1.76 -11.69
C ARG A 309 7.71 0.84 -11.49
N ARG A 310 7.10 0.42 -12.58
CA ARG A 310 6.11 -0.67 -12.65
C ARG A 310 6.64 -1.70 -13.65
N PHE A 311 6.95 -2.91 -13.18
CA PHE A 311 7.54 -3.93 -14.05
C PHE A 311 6.53 -4.44 -15.08
N ASN A 312 7.05 -4.86 -16.24
CA ASN A 312 6.27 -5.56 -17.22
C ASN A 312 6.09 -7.01 -16.75
N GLY A 313 4.84 -7.37 -16.43
CA GLY A 313 4.47 -8.73 -16.08
C GLY A 313 3.93 -9.49 -17.29
N LEU A 314 3.51 -10.72 -17.06
CA LEU A 314 2.81 -11.52 -18.06
C LEU A 314 1.39 -11.03 -18.34
N TYR A 315 0.87 -10.18 -17.48
CA TYR A 315 -0.39 -9.44 -17.61
C TYR A 315 -0.21 -8.06 -17.02
N THR A 316 -0.84 -7.06 -17.61
CA THR A 316 -0.91 -5.71 -17.05
C THR A 316 -2.34 -5.46 -16.58
N LEU A 317 -2.51 -5.26 -15.28
CA LEU A 317 -3.81 -4.88 -14.71
C LEU A 317 -4.16 -3.46 -15.15
N THR A 318 -5.40 -3.24 -15.59
CA THR A 318 -5.89 -1.98 -16.16
C THR A 318 -7.08 -1.41 -15.40
N GLN A 319 -7.46 -0.16 -15.70
CA GLN A 319 -8.69 0.44 -15.19
C GLN A 319 -9.91 -0.43 -15.44
N GLN A 320 -10.01 -1.04 -16.63
CA GLN A 320 -11.15 -1.88 -17.01
C GLN A 320 -11.27 -3.12 -16.13
N ASP A 321 -10.16 -3.73 -15.74
CA ASP A 321 -10.16 -4.86 -14.81
C ASP A 321 -10.72 -4.47 -13.45
N VAL A 322 -10.34 -3.29 -12.97
CA VAL A 322 -10.79 -2.77 -11.68
C VAL A 322 -12.28 -2.42 -11.71
N ILE A 323 -12.73 -1.66 -12.72
CA ILE A 323 -14.10 -1.14 -12.80
C ILE A 323 -15.10 -2.24 -13.17
N ASN A 324 -14.73 -3.12 -14.11
CA ASN A 324 -15.59 -4.22 -14.54
C ASN A 324 -15.49 -5.45 -13.64
N GLN A 325 -14.57 -5.45 -12.69
CA GLN A 325 -14.29 -6.60 -11.81
C GLN A 325 -14.02 -7.86 -12.63
N SER A 326 -13.06 -7.74 -13.58
CA SER A 326 -12.68 -8.81 -14.50
C SER A 326 -12.32 -10.09 -13.76
N ILE A 327 -12.80 -11.23 -14.28
CA ILE A 327 -12.53 -12.55 -13.70
C ILE A 327 -11.27 -13.13 -14.32
N HIS A 328 -10.32 -13.51 -13.47
CA HIS A 328 -9.05 -14.11 -13.86
C HIS A 328 -8.95 -15.53 -13.30
N TYR A 329 -8.62 -16.51 -14.15
CA TYR A 329 -8.43 -17.91 -13.73
C TYR A 329 -7.29 -18.07 -12.73
N ASP A 330 -6.30 -17.17 -12.81
CA ASP A 330 -5.11 -17.11 -11.97
C ASP A 330 -5.20 -16.00 -10.91
N ALA A 331 -6.40 -15.64 -10.49
CA ALA A 331 -6.60 -14.71 -9.37
C ALA A 331 -5.98 -15.26 -8.09
N VAL A 332 -5.19 -14.45 -7.39
CA VAL A 332 -4.48 -14.81 -6.16
C VAL A 332 -4.55 -13.75 -5.07
N ALA A 333 -4.98 -12.55 -5.43
CA ALA A 333 -5.15 -11.43 -4.53
C ALA A 333 -6.32 -10.57 -5.00
N TYR A 334 -6.65 -9.55 -4.22
CA TYR A 334 -7.71 -8.58 -4.56
C TYR A 334 -7.41 -7.21 -3.97
N GLY A 335 -7.99 -6.19 -4.58
CA GLY A 335 -8.04 -4.84 -4.06
C GLY A 335 -9.49 -4.34 -4.02
N GLY A 336 -9.71 -3.18 -3.43
CA GLY A 336 -11.04 -2.57 -3.30
C GLY A 336 -10.98 -1.07 -3.01
N TRP A 337 -9.79 -0.51 -2.87
CA TRP A 337 -9.59 0.93 -2.78
C TRP A 337 -10.02 1.62 -4.08
N ALA A 338 -10.46 2.86 -4.02
CA ALA A 338 -10.71 3.64 -5.22
C ALA A 338 -9.45 3.74 -6.10
N ILE A 339 -9.63 3.83 -7.42
CA ILE A 339 -8.58 4.38 -8.29
C ILE A 339 -8.37 5.82 -7.84
N ASP A 340 -7.20 6.14 -7.35
CA ASP A 340 -6.89 7.39 -6.65
C ASP A 340 -5.66 8.04 -7.29
N LEU A 341 -5.91 8.99 -8.19
CA LEU A 341 -4.90 9.69 -8.95
C LEU A 341 -4.71 11.11 -8.42
N HIS A 342 -3.47 11.45 -8.13
CA HIS A 342 -3.08 12.74 -7.60
C HIS A 342 -2.48 13.61 -8.71
N PRO A 343 -2.70 14.95 -8.68
CA PRO A 343 -2.12 15.83 -9.69
C PRO A 343 -0.60 15.82 -9.62
N ALA A 344 0.06 15.79 -10.79
CA ALA A 344 1.52 15.76 -10.86
C ALA A 344 2.19 17.00 -10.22
N ASP A 345 1.52 18.17 -10.26
CA ASP A 345 1.98 19.40 -9.61
C ASP A 345 1.78 19.40 -8.08
N GLY A 346 1.17 18.36 -7.53
CA GLY A 346 1.07 18.10 -6.10
C GLY A 346 0.44 19.25 -5.31
N VAL A 347 1.17 19.73 -4.31
CA VAL A 347 0.73 20.82 -3.41
C VAL A 347 0.44 22.13 -4.15
N TYR A 348 1.10 22.36 -5.26
CA TYR A 348 0.94 23.59 -6.09
C TYR A 348 -0.21 23.48 -7.09
N ALA A 349 -0.80 22.32 -7.29
CA ALA A 349 -1.95 22.14 -8.16
C ALA A 349 -3.18 22.87 -7.61
N GLY A 350 -3.89 23.58 -8.50
CA GLY A 350 -5.24 24.05 -8.24
C GLY A 350 -6.26 22.93 -8.20
N GLY A 351 -7.46 23.21 -7.70
CA GLY A 351 -8.56 22.26 -7.69
C GLY A 351 -8.44 21.15 -6.62
N ASN A 352 -8.89 19.95 -6.97
CA ASN A 352 -8.92 18.82 -6.04
C ASN A 352 -7.53 18.25 -5.77
N GLY A 353 -7.33 17.71 -4.56
CA GLY A 353 -6.08 17.04 -4.18
C GLY A 353 -5.91 15.68 -4.83
N CYS A 354 -7.01 15.05 -5.26
CA CYS A 354 -7.01 13.80 -6.02
C CYS A 354 -8.30 13.66 -6.84
N HIS A 355 -8.25 12.78 -7.82
CA HIS A 355 -9.41 12.32 -8.58
C HIS A 355 -9.62 10.84 -8.28
N GLN A 356 -10.86 10.48 -7.91
CA GLN A 356 -11.17 9.14 -7.47
C GLN A 356 -12.27 8.51 -8.32
N TRP A 357 -12.07 7.23 -8.67
CA TRP A 357 -13.08 6.40 -9.29
C TRP A 357 -13.24 5.11 -8.47
N HIS A 358 -14.45 4.88 -7.97
CA HIS A 358 -14.74 3.72 -7.14
C HIS A 358 -15.13 2.52 -8.00
N SER A 359 -14.52 1.37 -7.74
CA SER A 359 -15.05 0.10 -8.21
C SER A 359 -16.33 -0.23 -7.44
N LYS A 360 -17.23 -0.99 -8.05
CA LYS A 360 -18.50 -1.40 -7.42
C LYS A 360 -18.31 -2.42 -6.29
N GLY A 361 -17.23 -3.17 -6.35
CA GLY A 361 -16.85 -4.18 -5.36
C GLY A 361 -15.34 -4.38 -5.35
N VAL A 362 -14.86 -5.45 -4.73
CA VAL A 362 -13.46 -5.85 -4.79
C VAL A 362 -13.14 -6.42 -6.18
N TYR A 363 -11.95 -6.12 -6.69
CA TYR A 363 -11.46 -6.63 -7.97
C TYR A 363 -10.33 -7.63 -7.75
N GLN A 364 -10.20 -8.59 -8.68
CA GLN A 364 -9.14 -9.61 -8.62
C GLN A 364 -7.81 -9.07 -9.12
N ILE A 365 -6.71 -9.56 -8.54
CA ILE A 365 -5.34 -9.35 -9.03
C ILE A 365 -4.79 -10.71 -9.45
N PRO A 366 -4.51 -10.90 -10.76
CA PRO A 366 -3.99 -12.17 -11.25
C PRO A 366 -2.52 -12.37 -10.92
N TYR A 367 -2.11 -13.63 -10.75
CA TYR A 367 -0.73 -14.03 -10.47
C TYR A 367 0.27 -13.51 -11.52
N ARG A 368 -0.15 -13.45 -12.77
CA ARG A 368 0.64 -12.92 -13.90
C ARG A 368 1.11 -11.48 -13.72
N CYS A 369 0.54 -10.71 -12.78
CA CYS A 369 1.02 -9.37 -12.45
C CYS A 369 2.28 -9.37 -11.57
N TYR A 370 2.60 -10.47 -10.91
CA TYR A 370 3.72 -10.63 -9.98
C TYR A 370 4.95 -11.30 -10.61
N VAL A 371 4.88 -11.70 -11.87
CA VAL A 371 5.91 -12.46 -12.59
C VAL A 371 6.35 -11.69 -13.83
N THR A 372 7.67 -11.45 -13.94
CA THR A 372 8.25 -10.84 -15.14
C THR A 372 8.60 -11.89 -16.19
N PRO A 373 8.42 -11.60 -17.48
CA PRO A 373 8.88 -12.49 -18.56
C PRO A 373 10.41 -12.53 -18.71
N ASP A 374 11.14 -11.59 -18.10
CA ASP A 374 12.56 -11.38 -18.34
C ASP A 374 13.46 -12.29 -17.51
N LEU A 375 13.01 -12.71 -16.33
CA LEU A 375 13.80 -13.45 -15.35
C LEU A 375 13.06 -14.70 -14.87
N ASP A 376 13.79 -15.80 -14.75
CA ASP A 376 13.23 -17.12 -14.43
C ASP A 376 13.09 -17.40 -12.94
N ASN A 377 13.68 -16.56 -12.07
CA ASN A 377 13.67 -16.75 -10.62
C ASN A 377 13.41 -15.45 -9.82
N LEU A 378 12.73 -14.47 -10.44
CA LEU A 378 12.36 -13.22 -9.80
C LEU A 378 10.84 -13.07 -9.71
N PHE A 379 10.36 -12.72 -8.52
CA PHE A 379 9.04 -12.18 -8.27
C PHE A 379 9.10 -10.67 -8.06
N VAL A 380 8.03 -9.96 -8.41
CA VAL A 380 7.87 -8.53 -8.14
C VAL A 380 6.65 -8.32 -7.24
N GLY A 381 6.77 -7.51 -6.20
CA GLY A 381 5.71 -7.31 -5.22
C GLY A 381 5.58 -5.86 -4.76
N GLY A 382 4.39 -5.50 -4.29
CA GLY A 382 4.10 -4.15 -3.84
C GLY A 382 3.62 -3.24 -4.98
N ARG A 383 3.90 -1.94 -4.90
CA ARG A 383 3.46 -0.96 -5.90
C ARG A 383 4.13 -1.10 -7.27
N ILE A 384 5.15 -1.96 -7.40
CA ILE A 384 5.92 -2.18 -8.63
C ILE A 384 5.40 -3.33 -9.49
N ILE A 385 4.29 -3.98 -9.11
CA ILE A 385 3.66 -5.04 -9.91
C ILE A 385 3.20 -4.51 -11.26
N SER A 386 2.91 -5.43 -12.18
CA SER A 386 2.46 -5.06 -13.53
C SER A 386 1.04 -4.51 -13.53
N SER A 387 0.95 -3.19 -13.59
CA SER A 387 -0.31 -2.45 -13.72
C SER A 387 -0.12 -1.22 -14.58
N SER A 388 -1.19 -0.68 -15.17
CA SER A 388 -1.18 0.66 -15.76
C SER A 388 -1.00 1.72 -14.66
N HIS A 389 -0.65 2.96 -15.04
CA HIS A 389 -0.63 4.08 -14.09
C HIS A 389 -1.99 4.25 -13.39
N VAL A 390 -3.08 4.14 -14.13
CA VAL A 390 -4.43 4.28 -13.60
C VAL A 390 -4.76 3.18 -12.61
N ALA A 391 -4.53 1.91 -12.96
CA ALA A 391 -4.75 0.80 -12.04
C ALA A 391 -3.80 0.83 -10.83
N ASN A 392 -2.57 1.37 -10.98
CA ASN A 392 -1.66 1.58 -9.86
C ASN A 392 -2.26 2.50 -8.80
N GLY A 393 -3.13 3.44 -9.17
CA GLY A 393 -3.85 4.30 -8.23
C GLY A 393 -4.57 3.53 -7.12
N THR A 394 -4.99 2.30 -7.38
CA THR A 394 -5.65 1.43 -6.38
C THR A 394 -4.77 0.27 -5.90
N THR A 395 -3.96 -0.36 -6.76
CA THR A 395 -3.17 -1.53 -6.38
C THR A 395 -2.01 -1.21 -5.44
N ARG A 396 -1.56 0.06 -5.42
CA ARG A 396 -0.43 0.53 -4.60
C ARG A 396 -0.71 0.62 -3.11
N VAL A 397 -1.98 0.55 -2.66
CA VAL A 397 -2.28 0.65 -1.24
C VAL A 397 -1.67 -0.50 -0.46
N MET A 398 -1.22 -0.19 0.76
CA MET A 398 -0.25 -1.04 1.47
C MET A 398 -0.76 -2.43 1.84
N CYS A 399 -2.00 -2.57 2.31
CA CYS A 399 -2.51 -3.89 2.68
C CYS A 399 -2.77 -4.77 1.46
N THR A 400 -3.29 -4.21 0.36
CA THR A 400 -3.43 -4.91 -0.92
C THR A 400 -2.07 -5.37 -1.46
N SER A 401 -1.05 -4.50 -1.37
CA SER A 401 0.32 -4.85 -1.72
C SER A 401 0.90 -5.94 -0.80
N ALA A 402 0.59 -5.91 0.48
CA ALA A 402 1.04 -6.89 1.46
C ALA A 402 0.42 -8.28 1.24
N LEU A 403 -0.87 -8.33 0.85
CA LEU A 403 -1.52 -9.56 0.42
C LEU A 403 -0.76 -10.19 -0.76
N GLY A 404 -0.39 -9.38 -1.77
CA GLY A 404 0.48 -9.81 -2.88
C GLY A 404 1.85 -10.30 -2.41
N GLY A 405 2.38 -9.75 -1.31
CA GLY A 405 3.61 -10.23 -0.67
C GLY A 405 3.48 -11.67 -0.18
N GLU A 406 2.40 -12.02 0.51
CA GLU A 406 2.14 -13.40 0.91
C GLU A 406 2.03 -14.32 -0.31
N VAL A 407 1.35 -13.88 -1.38
CA VAL A 407 1.24 -14.65 -2.63
C VAL A 407 2.61 -15.06 -3.16
N ILE A 408 3.54 -14.11 -3.33
CA ILE A 408 4.86 -14.43 -3.90
C ILE A 408 5.73 -15.24 -2.95
N GLY A 409 5.60 -15.08 -1.63
CA GLY A 409 6.30 -15.93 -0.66
C GLY A 409 5.87 -17.39 -0.72
N ARG A 410 4.56 -17.67 -0.81
CA ARG A 410 4.03 -19.02 -0.97
C ARG A 410 4.31 -19.59 -2.36
N ALA A 411 4.25 -18.77 -3.41
CA ALA A 411 4.63 -19.17 -4.76
C ALA A 411 6.10 -19.61 -4.81
N ALA A 412 7.00 -18.91 -4.13
CA ALA A 412 8.41 -19.30 -4.05
C ALA A 412 8.59 -20.69 -3.43
N SER A 413 7.84 -21.03 -2.37
CA SER A 413 7.91 -22.35 -1.74
C SER A 413 7.43 -23.46 -2.69
N ILE A 414 6.33 -23.23 -3.42
CA ILE A 414 5.84 -24.19 -4.42
C ILE A 414 6.87 -24.36 -5.54
N CYS A 415 7.41 -23.26 -6.06
CA CYS A 415 8.43 -23.31 -7.11
C CYS A 415 9.63 -24.16 -6.68
N LEU A 416 10.17 -23.91 -5.49
CA LEU A 416 11.33 -24.65 -4.99
C LEU A 416 11.02 -26.13 -4.71
N SER A 417 9.86 -26.43 -4.11
CA SER A 417 9.49 -27.81 -3.79
C SER A 417 9.17 -28.67 -5.01
N LYS A 418 8.71 -28.03 -6.11
CA LYS A 418 8.30 -28.72 -7.35
C LYS A 418 9.31 -28.58 -8.49
N GLY A 419 10.38 -27.80 -8.32
CA GLY A 419 11.33 -27.48 -9.39
C GLY A 419 10.73 -26.59 -10.49
N TYR A 420 9.77 -25.73 -10.14
CA TYR A 420 9.12 -24.84 -11.07
C TYR A 420 9.82 -23.46 -11.10
N LYS A 421 9.73 -22.79 -12.24
CA LYS A 421 9.97 -21.35 -12.34
C LYS A 421 8.70 -20.59 -11.96
N PRO A 422 8.79 -19.31 -11.55
CA PRO A 422 7.62 -18.46 -11.35
C PRO A 422 6.60 -18.51 -12.50
N ILE A 423 7.07 -18.46 -13.74
CA ILE A 423 6.22 -18.50 -14.93
C ILE A 423 5.44 -19.83 -15.08
N ASP A 424 5.94 -20.94 -14.57
CA ASP A 424 5.30 -22.24 -14.69
C ASP A 424 4.01 -22.35 -13.88
N LEU A 425 3.86 -21.54 -12.81
CA LEU A 425 2.63 -21.48 -12.03
C LEU A 425 1.47 -20.76 -12.72
N VAL A 426 1.70 -20.13 -13.88
CA VAL A 426 0.63 -19.53 -14.70
C VAL A 426 -0.25 -20.58 -15.36
N ASP A 427 0.25 -21.81 -15.46
CA ASP A 427 -0.53 -22.93 -15.97
C ASP A 427 -1.80 -23.16 -15.14
N ARG A 428 -2.94 -23.49 -15.80
CA ARG A 428 -4.26 -23.61 -15.16
C ARG A 428 -4.33 -24.69 -14.10
N ASP A 429 -3.60 -25.79 -14.31
CA ASP A 429 -3.59 -26.90 -13.34
C ASP A 429 -2.66 -26.60 -12.16
N ARG A 430 -1.58 -25.87 -12.39
CA ARG A 430 -0.58 -25.54 -11.37
C ARG A 430 -0.97 -24.37 -10.47
N ILE A 431 -1.68 -23.37 -11.01
CA ILE A 431 -2.11 -22.21 -10.22
C ILE A 431 -3.05 -22.62 -9.07
N GLY A 432 -3.82 -23.68 -9.25
CA GLY A 432 -4.67 -24.25 -8.22
C GLY A 432 -3.92 -24.65 -6.95
N LEU A 433 -2.64 -25.06 -7.06
CA LEU A 433 -1.79 -25.34 -5.91
C LEU A 433 -1.57 -24.09 -5.05
N LEU A 434 -1.29 -22.96 -5.70
CA LEU A 434 -1.09 -21.69 -5.00
C LEU A 434 -2.39 -21.17 -4.41
N GLN A 435 -3.48 -21.20 -5.16
CA GLN A 435 -4.81 -20.77 -4.69
C GLN A 435 -5.25 -21.60 -3.48
N SER A 436 -5.09 -22.91 -3.51
CA SER A 436 -5.40 -23.80 -2.38
C SER A 436 -4.54 -23.49 -1.17
N LEU A 437 -3.23 -23.26 -1.35
CA LEU A 437 -2.32 -22.93 -0.26
C LEU A 437 -2.67 -21.59 0.39
N LEU A 438 -3.03 -20.58 -0.41
CA LEU A 438 -3.47 -19.26 0.07
C LEU A 438 -4.75 -19.37 0.90
N VAL A 439 -5.78 -20.05 0.38
CA VAL A 439 -7.07 -20.22 1.08
C VAL A 439 -6.88 -21.00 2.38
N LYS A 440 -6.10 -22.07 2.38
CA LYS A 440 -5.79 -22.88 3.56
C LYS A 440 -5.11 -22.05 4.66
N ASN A 441 -4.39 -21.01 4.30
CA ASN A 441 -3.70 -20.11 5.22
C ASN A 441 -4.46 -18.79 5.52
N GLY A 442 -5.78 -18.78 5.32
CA GLY A 442 -6.65 -17.69 5.75
C GLY A 442 -6.84 -16.57 4.74
N ASN A 443 -6.39 -16.75 3.50
CA ASN A 443 -6.70 -15.78 2.45
C ASN A 443 -8.05 -16.07 1.80
N PHE A 444 -8.68 -15.00 1.30
CA PHE A 444 -9.86 -15.07 0.46
C PHE A 444 -9.49 -14.67 -0.97
N ILE A 445 -9.99 -15.41 -1.96
CA ILE A 445 -9.80 -15.08 -3.38
C ILE A 445 -11.20 -14.91 -3.98
N PRO A 446 -11.63 -13.67 -4.29
CA PRO A 446 -12.97 -13.39 -4.79
C PRO A 446 -13.31 -14.20 -6.05
N GLY A 447 -14.45 -14.87 -6.05
CA GLY A 447 -14.94 -15.64 -7.19
C GLY A 447 -14.22 -16.96 -7.48
N ILE A 448 -13.22 -17.34 -6.68
CA ILE A 448 -12.53 -18.63 -6.78
C ILE A 448 -13.00 -19.55 -5.67
N ALA A 449 -13.70 -20.60 -6.04
CA ALA A 449 -14.03 -21.69 -5.14
C ALA A 449 -12.87 -22.71 -5.13
N VAL A 450 -12.23 -22.84 -3.99
CA VAL A 450 -11.14 -23.81 -3.81
C VAL A 450 -11.61 -24.89 -2.85
N ALA A 451 -11.54 -26.14 -3.29
CA ALA A 451 -11.71 -27.28 -2.40
C ALA A 451 -10.47 -27.37 -1.49
N VAL A 452 -10.67 -27.32 -0.20
CA VAL A 452 -9.63 -27.57 0.81
C VAL A 452 -9.79 -28.99 1.30
N GLU A 453 -8.83 -29.86 0.99
CA GLU A 453 -8.77 -31.21 1.52
C GLU A 453 -8.65 -31.12 3.06
N ASP A 454 -9.27 -32.06 3.76
CA ASP A 454 -9.27 -32.13 5.23
C ASP A 454 -9.93 -30.92 5.93
N ASN A 455 -10.92 -30.28 5.30
CA ASN A 455 -11.69 -29.22 5.91
C ASN A 455 -12.56 -29.78 7.05
N LEU A 456 -12.18 -29.51 8.29
CA LEU A 456 -12.89 -29.97 9.47
C LEU A 456 -14.34 -29.45 9.56
N ALA A 457 -14.63 -28.31 8.94
CA ALA A 457 -15.98 -27.74 8.91
C ALA A 457 -16.97 -28.61 8.10
N ASP A 458 -16.51 -29.39 7.11
CA ASP A 458 -17.36 -30.24 6.29
C ASP A 458 -17.96 -31.41 7.10
N SER A 459 -17.33 -31.81 8.19
CA SER A 459 -17.78 -32.86 9.09
C SER A 459 -18.24 -32.34 10.47
N ALA A 460 -18.25 -31.03 10.67
CA ALA A 460 -18.59 -30.43 11.95
C ALA A 460 -20.11 -30.37 12.15
N GLU A 461 -20.56 -30.69 13.36
CA GLU A 461 -21.91 -30.35 13.81
C GLU A 461 -21.95 -28.88 14.23
N ILE A 462 -22.76 -28.09 13.52
CA ILE A 462 -22.87 -26.65 13.74
C ILE A 462 -24.13 -26.34 14.52
N SER A 463 -23.99 -25.69 15.66
CA SER A 463 -25.11 -25.16 16.45
C SER A 463 -24.87 -23.69 16.78
N VAL A 464 -25.94 -22.94 16.90
CA VAL A 464 -25.91 -21.53 17.29
C VAL A 464 -26.82 -21.30 18.50
N SER A 465 -26.39 -20.45 19.43
CA SER A 465 -27.20 -20.06 20.57
C SER A 465 -28.25 -19.01 20.23
N SER A 466 -28.02 -18.24 19.18
CA SER A 466 -28.95 -17.23 18.65
C SER A 466 -28.62 -16.93 17.18
N VAL A 467 -29.60 -16.47 16.44
CA VAL A 467 -29.46 -15.92 15.10
C VAL A 467 -29.94 -14.48 15.10
N LEU A 468 -29.37 -13.66 14.22
CA LEU A 468 -29.88 -12.31 13.99
C LEU A 468 -31.16 -12.42 13.13
N GLU A 469 -32.30 -12.17 13.75
CA GLU A 469 -33.57 -12.02 13.03
C GLU A 469 -33.81 -10.53 12.83
N LEU A 470 -33.86 -10.11 11.56
CA LEU A 470 -34.24 -8.73 11.21
C LEU A 470 -35.75 -8.72 10.98
N ASP A 471 -36.47 -8.35 12.01
CA ASP A 471 -37.92 -8.22 11.96
C ASP A 471 -38.31 -6.80 11.50
N ASP A 472 -38.06 -5.80 12.32
CA ASP A 472 -38.24 -4.39 11.97
C ASP A 472 -36.93 -3.63 12.18
N LEU A 473 -36.58 -2.73 11.26
CA LEU A 473 -35.52 -1.75 11.46
C LEU A 473 -36.16 -0.47 12.02
N PRO A 474 -36.08 -0.22 13.33
CA PRO A 474 -36.69 0.96 13.93
C PRO A 474 -35.98 2.23 13.44
N ALA A 475 -36.75 3.30 13.24
CA ALA A 475 -36.17 4.60 12.99
C ALA A 475 -35.40 5.07 14.23
N ASP A 476 -34.18 5.56 14.02
CA ASP A 476 -33.34 6.11 15.09
C ASP A 476 -33.70 7.56 15.48
N GLY A 477 -34.70 8.14 14.79
CA GLY A 477 -35.15 9.51 14.99
C GLY A 477 -34.30 10.57 14.30
N THR A 478 -33.28 10.17 13.55
CA THR A 478 -32.43 11.10 12.82
C THR A 478 -33.11 11.58 11.53
N TRP A 479 -33.08 12.90 11.28
CA TRP A 479 -33.56 13.51 10.05
C TRP A 479 -32.39 13.81 9.12
N PHE A 480 -32.54 13.38 7.86
CA PHE A 480 -31.57 13.65 6.79
C PHE A 480 -32.14 14.64 5.78
N GLY A 481 -31.37 15.68 5.44
CA GLY A 481 -31.69 16.55 4.33
C GLY A 481 -31.55 15.80 3.00
N LEU A 482 -32.53 15.89 2.10
CA LEU A 482 -32.49 15.30 0.76
C LEU A 482 -31.91 16.29 -0.26
N ASP A 483 -30.73 16.83 0.03
CA ASP A 483 -29.99 17.75 -0.85
C ASP A 483 -29.36 17.00 -2.05
N TYR A 484 -29.29 15.69 -1.97
CA TYR A 484 -28.80 14.75 -2.99
C TYR A 484 -29.48 13.39 -2.85
N PRO A 485 -29.46 12.54 -3.89
CA PRO A 485 -30.03 11.19 -3.82
C PRO A 485 -29.36 10.35 -2.71
N ILE A 486 -30.18 9.70 -1.89
CA ILE A 486 -29.74 8.78 -0.83
C ILE A 486 -30.12 7.37 -1.22
N ALA A 487 -29.23 6.41 -1.06
CA ALA A 487 -29.48 5.00 -1.23
C ALA A 487 -29.23 4.22 0.06
N GLN A 488 -30.13 3.32 0.40
CA GLN A 488 -29.97 2.36 1.51
C GLN A 488 -29.93 0.95 0.93
N LEU A 489 -28.84 0.23 1.22
CA LEU A 489 -28.74 -1.18 0.87
C LEU A 489 -29.47 -2.00 1.94
N ILE A 490 -30.38 -2.87 1.53
CA ILE A 490 -31.15 -3.74 2.40
C ILE A 490 -30.98 -5.19 1.92
N PRO A 491 -30.48 -6.11 2.76
CA PRO A 491 -30.45 -7.52 2.41
C PRO A 491 -31.88 -8.08 2.33
N VAL A 492 -32.17 -8.86 1.30
CA VAL A 492 -33.48 -9.48 1.12
C VAL A 492 -33.33 -10.98 0.93
N ASN A 493 -34.22 -11.75 1.54
CA ASN A 493 -34.31 -13.19 1.34
C ASN A 493 -35.65 -13.53 0.62
N GLY A 494 -35.60 -13.40 -0.70
CA GLY A 494 -36.74 -13.77 -1.58
C GLY A 494 -37.95 -12.85 -1.55
N LYS A 495 -38.07 -11.94 -0.57
CA LYS A 495 -39.17 -10.97 -0.49
C LYS A 495 -38.64 -9.57 -0.25
N VAL A 496 -39.19 -8.60 -0.97
CA VAL A 496 -38.90 -7.18 -0.75
C VAL A 496 -39.61 -6.75 0.55
N PRO A 497 -38.91 -6.14 1.52
CA PRO A 497 -39.52 -5.67 2.75
C PRO A 497 -40.46 -4.49 2.50
N VAL A 498 -41.41 -4.27 3.41
CA VAL A 498 -42.20 -3.05 3.44
C VAL A 498 -41.34 -1.92 3.97
N VAL A 499 -41.16 -0.87 3.18
CA VAL A 499 -40.38 0.32 3.59
C VAL A 499 -41.36 1.39 4.04
N ARG A 500 -41.20 1.86 5.28
CA ARG A 500 -41.94 3.00 5.86
C ARG A 500 -40.97 4.14 6.10
N MET A 501 -41.32 5.34 5.67
CA MET A 501 -40.51 6.52 5.85
C MET A 501 -41.34 7.67 6.39
N ASN A 502 -40.78 8.44 7.32
CA ASN A 502 -41.30 9.74 7.69
C ASN A 502 -40.69 10.80 6.77
N VAL A 503 -41.52 11.59 6.12
CA VAL A 503 -41.08 12.64 5.19
C VAL A 503 -41.63 13.97 5.67
N LYS A 504 -40.78 15.00 5.66
CA LYS A 504 -41.15 16.39 5.92
C LYS A 504 -40.70 17.26 4.75
N ALA A 505 -41.56 18.14 4.29
CA ALA A 505 -41.21 19.15 3.30
C ALA A 505 -41.88 20.48 3.67
N ASP A 506 -41.18 21.58 3.45
CA ASP A 506 -41.68 22.94 3.77
C ASP A 506 -42.63 23.43 2.69
N ASN A 507 -42.55 22.89 1.49
CA ASN A 507 -43.43 23.21 0.34
C ASN A 507 -43.89 21.95 -0.37
N ALA A 508 -44.91 22.06 -1.21
CA ALA A 508 -45.33 20.98 -2.10
C ALA A 508 -44.16 20.54 -2.99
N THR A 509 -43.76 19.28 -2.86
CA THR A 509 -42.61 18.74 -3.58
C THR A 509 -42.91 17.32 -4.08
N ARG A 510 -42.10 16.84 -5.01
CA ARG A 510 -42.18 15.48 -5.54
C ARG A 510 -41.02 14.67 -4.97
N LEU A 511 -41.34 13.63 -4.21
CA LEU A 511 -40.38 12.61 -3.79
C LEU A 511 -40.43 11.45 -4.77
N VAL A 512 -39.28 11.02 -5.28
CA VAL A 512 -39.15 9.84 -6.14
C VAL A 512 -38.39 8.79 -5.32
N MET A 513 -38.99 7.62 -5.17
CA MET A 513 -38.38 6.44 -4.56
C MET A 513 -38.26 5.35 -5.59
N GLU A 514 -37.04 4.83 -5.76
CA GLU A 514 -36.76 3.73 -6.69
C GLU A 514 -36.29 2.51 -5.91
N LEU A 515 -36.82 1.35 -6.22
CA LEU A 515 -36.28 0.08 -5.77
C LEU A 515 -35.38 -0.47 -6.87
N ARG A 516 -34.13 -0.69 -6.54
CA ARG A 516 -33.16 -1.31 -7.43
C ARG A 516 -32.71 -2.63 -6.84
N SER A 517 -32.58 -3.66 -7.65
CA SER A 517 -32.05 -4.96 -7.21
C SER A 517 -30.83 -5.32 -8.04
N SER A 518 -29.85 -5.94 -7.41
CA SER A 518 -28.68 -6.52 -8.08
C SER A 518 -28.46 -7.93 -7.56
N SER A 519 -28.12 -8.85 -8.45
CA SER A 519 -27.66 -10.20 -8.07
C SER A 519 -26.16 -10.23 -7.71
N LYS A 520 -25.47 -9.10 -7.88
CA LYS A 520 -24.07 -8.92 -7.53
C LYS A 520 -23.98 -8.04 -6.29
N SER A 521 -22.92 -8.19 -5.52
CA SER A 521 -22.58 -7.33 -4.38
C SER A 521 -22.05 -5.97 -4.86
N GLU A 522 -22.86 -5.21 -5.56
CA GLU A 522 -22.49 -3.90 -6.14
C GLU A 522 -22.86 -2.74 -5.21
#